data_4c32aeb7ed596f1ed4f32dcd46efe468
#
_entry.id   4c32aeb7ed596f1ed4f32dcd46efe468
#
_cell.length_a   1.000
_cell.length_b   1.000
_cell.length_c   1.000
_cell.angle_alpha   90.00
_cell.angle_beta   90.00
_cell.angle_gamma   90.00
#
_symmetry.space_group_name_H-M   'P 1'
#
loop_
_entity.id
_entity.type
_entity.pdbx_description
1 polymer ?
#
loop_
_entity_poly.entity_id
_entity_poly.type
_entity_poly.pdbx_seq_one_letter_code
_entity_poly.pdbx_strand_id
1 'polypeptide(L)'
;MSHISSEVRNLATRAKNKDLQPSDWEGNTFTISNLGMFGIEEFTAIINPNDACILAVGGIKNTPIIKNDEIVAGNVMKVTLSCDHRIVDGAIGSAFLKTLKELIEDPIKILV
;
A
#
# COMPACT_ATOMS: atom_id res chain seq x y z
N MET A 1 10.29 -9.12 -8.42
CA MET A 1 10.47 -7.77 -7.83
C MET A 1 11.09 -6.79 -8.83
N SER A 2 12.21 -7.09 -9.48
CA SER A 2 12.88 -6.18 -10.45
C SER A 2 12.00 -5.78 -11.63
N HIS A 3 11.21 -6.70 -12.18
CA HIS A 3 10.28 -6.42 -13.28
C HIS A 3 9.19 -5.41 -12.86
N ILE A 4 8.55 -5.63 -11.72
CA ILE A 4 7.53 -4.72 -11.18
C ILE A 4 8.12 -3.32 -10.93
N SER A 5 9.31 -3.25 -10.34
CA SER A 5 9.99 -1.96 -10.10
C SER A 5 10.31 -1.20 -11.38
N SER A 6 10.73 -1.91 -12.42
CA SER A 6 11.02 -1.32 -13.75
C SER A 6 9.74 -0.78 -14.40
N GLU A 7 8.65 -1.55 -14.35
CA GLU A 7 7.37 -1.15 -14.91
C GLU A 7 6.77 0.07 -14.19
N VAL A 8 6.82 0.08 -12.86
CA VAL A 8 6.38 1.25 -12.05
C VAL A 8 7.15 2.51 -12.43
N ARG A 9 8.47 2.42 -12.61
CA ARG A 9 9.28 3.58 -13.04
C ARG A 9 8.90 4.07 -14.44
N ASN A 10 8.67 3.16 -15.38
CA ASN A 10 8.24 3.49 -16.73
C ASN A 10 6.89 4.23 -16.69
N LEU A 11 5.89 3.63 -16.04
CA LEU A 11 4.56 4.24 -15.93
C LEU A 11 4.58 5.59 -15.20
N ALA A 12 5.38 5.73 -14.14
CA ALA A 12 5.54 6.98 -13.42
C ALA A 12 6.15 8.08 -14.30
N THR A 13 7.14 7.74 -15.13
CA THR A 13 7.75 8.69 -16.09
C THR A 13 6.74 9.10 -17.15
N ARG A 14 6.01 8.16 -17.72
CA ARG A 14 4.95 8.42 -18.70
C ARG A 14 3.82 9.27 -18.12
N ALA A 15 3.45 9.01 -16.87
CA ALA A 15 2.46 9.84 -16.15
C ALA A 15 2.90 11.29 -16.01
N LYS A 16 4.16 11.54 -15.62
CA LYS A 16 4.74 12.89 -15.53
C LYS A 16 4.76 13.60 -16.88
N ASN A 17 5.00 12.88 -17.93
CA ASN A 17 5.04 13.41 -19.31
C ASN A 17 3.64 13.51 -19.96
N LYS A 18 2.56 13.13 -19.22
CA LYS A 18 1.19 13.07 -19.74
C LYS A 18 1.02 12.14 -20.94
N ASP A 19 1.79 11.06 -20.96
CA ASP A 19 1.86 10.08 -22.06
C ASP A 19 1.28 8.71 -21.67
N LEU A 20 0.40 8.67 -20.65
CA LEU A 20 -0.34 7.48 -20.31
C LEU A 20 -1.49 7.28 -21.31
N GLN A 21 -1.68 6.03 -21.71
CA GLN A 21 -2.80 5.62 -22.56
C GLN A 21 -3.94 5.05 -21.68
N PRO A 22 -5.20 5.11 -22.13
CA PRO A 22 -6.31 4.51 -21.39
C PRO A 22 -6.08 3.06 -20.98
N SER A 23 -5.43 2.26 -21.82
CA SER A 23 -5.05 0.87 -21.54
C SER A 23 -4.10 0.70 -20.34
N ASP A 24 -3.41 1.77 -19.91
CA ASP A 24 -2.50 1.72 -18.77
C ASP A 24 -3.23 1.75 -17.42
N TRP A 25 -4.48 2.20 -17.38
CA TRP A 25 -5.29 2.28 -16.14
C TRP A 25 -6.67 1.62 -16.24
N GLU A 26 -6.98 0.97 -17.35
CA GLU A 26 -8.20 0.19 -17.48
C GLU A 26 -8.01 -1.24 -16.98
N GLY A 27 -9.07 -1.82 -16.41
CA GLY A 27 -9.07 -3.22 -15.95
C GLY A 27 -8.41 -3.44 -14.59
N ASN A 28 -8.10 -2.37 -13.86
CA ASN A 28 -7.64 -2.45 -12.48
C ASN A 28 -8.75 -2.93 -11.55
N THR A 29 -8.35 -3.57 -10.45
CA THR A 29 -9.26 -4.09 -9.41
C THR A 29 -8.90 -3.60 -8.02
N PHE A 30 -7.72 -3.01 -7.89
CA PHE A 30 -7.14 -2.57 -6.61
C PHE A 30 -6.17 -1.40 -6.85
N THR A 31 -6.27 -0.36 -6.04
CA THR A 31 -5.36 0.80 -6.12
C THR A 31 -4.47 0.88 -4.88
N ILE A 32 -3.22 1.29 -5.06
CA ILE A 32 -2.31 1.68 -3.98
C ILE A 32 -2.01 3.17 -4.14
N SER A 33 -2.28 3.95 -3.09
CA SER A 33 -1.97 5.38 -3.03
C SER A 33 -0.92 5.63 -1.94
N ASN A 34 0.21 6.22 -2.32
CA ASN A 34 1.31 6.48 -1.39
C ASN A 34 1.57 7.99 -1.29
N LEU A 35 1.33 8.56 -0.11
CA LEU A 35 1.60 9.96 0.22
C LEU A 35 2.71 10.11 1.27
N GLY A 36 3.42 9.05 1.57
CA GLY A 36 4.49 9.06 2.57
C GLY A 36 5.62 10.03 2.26
N MET A 37 5.95 10.20 0.98
CA MET A 37 6.98 11.17 0.54
C MET A 37 6.61 12.63 0.81
N PHE A 38 5.33 12.93 1.04
CA PHE A 38 4.85 14.25 1.41
C PHE A 38 4.75 14.47 2.92
N GLY A 39 5.25 13.52 3.72
CA GLY A 39 5.21 13.59 5.17
C GLY A 39 3.83 13.27 5.78
N ILE A 40 2.90 12.76 4.98
CA ILE A 40 1.58 12.33 5.47
C ILE A 40 1.72 11.02 6.22
N GLU A 41 1.39 11.02 7.49
CA GLU A 41 1.49 9.84 8.34
C GLU A 41 0.38 8.83 8.10
N GLU A 42 -0.84 9.32 7.96
CA GLU A 42 -2.06 8.53 7.81
C GLU A 42 -3.10 9.31 7.02
N PHE A 43 -3.80 8.66 6.14
CA PHE A 43 -4.92 9.23 5.41
C PHE A 43 -5.90 8.15 4.97
N THR A 44 -7.12 8.56 4.69
CA THR A 44 -8.16 7.71 4.11
C THR A 44 -8.33 8.07 2.65
N ALA A 45 -8.17 7.10 1.77
CA ALA A 45 -8.32 7.29 0.34
C ALA A 45 -9.75 6.96 -0.12
N ILE A 46 -10.20 7.66 -1.15
CA ILE A 46 -11.46 7.39 -1.83
C ILE A 46 -11.21 6.29 -2.87
N ILE A 47 -12.07 5.27 -2.87
CA ILE A 47 -11.96 4.15 -3.81
C ILE A 47 -12.06 4.66 -5.25
N ASN A 48 -11.11 4.25 -6.09
CA ASN A 48 -11.16 4.53 -7.51
C ASN A 48 -12.33 3.75 -8.14
N PRO A 49 -13.21 4.40 -8.91
CA PRO A 49 -14.34 3.69 -9.54
C PRO A 49 -13.87 2.46 -10.31
N ASN A 50 -14.64 1.38 -10.16
CA ASN A 50 -14.40 0.00 -10.62
C ASN A 50 -13.45 -0.84 -9.76
N ASP A 51 -12.67 -0.23 -8.83
CA ASP A 51 -11.89 -1.00 -7.87
C ASP A 51 -12.74 -1.46 -6.69
N ALA A 52 -12.39 -2.62 -6.14
CA ALA A 52 -12.99 -3.10 -4.89
C ALA A 52 -12.38 -2.42 -3.65
N CYS A 53 -11.11 -2.07 -3.71
CA CYS A 53 -10.36 -1.52 -2.59
C CYS A 53 -9.28 -0.53 -3.01
N ILE A 54 -8.89 0.32 -2.06
CA ILE A 54 -7.70 1.15 -2.15
C ILE A 54 -6.90 1.09 -0.86
N LEU A 55 -5.58 0.87 -0.97
CA LEU A 55 -4.65 0.88 0.14
C LEU A 55 -3.93 2.24 0.19
N ALA A 56 -4.16 2.99 1.24
CA ALA A 56 -3.44 4.23 1.55
C ALA A 56 -2.18 3.91 2.34
N VAL A 57 -1.02 4.35 1.86
CA VAL A 57 0.29 4.12 2.48
C VAL A 57 0.86 5.43 2.98
N GLY A 58 1.05 5.53 4.30
CA GLY A 58 1.65 6.70 4.96
C GLY A 58 3.18 6.68 4.97
N GLY A 59 3.75 7.75 5.51
CA GLY A 59 5.20 7.91 5.66
C GLY A 59 5.80 6.98 6.71
N ILE A 60 7.04 6.61 6.48
CA ILE A 60 7.83 5.85 7.44
C ILE A 60 8.39 6.83 8.48
N LYS A 61 8.13 6.55 9.75
CA LYS A 61 8.65 7.31 10.89
C LYS A 61 9.53 6.45 11.77
N ASN A 62 10.66 7.01 12.18
CA ASN A 62 11.47 6.41 13.25
C ASN A 62 10.77 6.68 14.58
N THR A 63 10.38 5.63 15.28
CA THR A 63 9.52 5.68 16.47
C THR A 63 10.04 4.69 17.51
N PRO A 64 9.95 5.01 18.82
CA PRO A 64 10.21 4.01 19.85
C PRO A 64 9.21 2.87 19.75
N ILE A 65 9.73 1.65 19.64
CA ILE A 65 8.95 0.42 19.63
C ILE A 65 9.43 -0.52 20.73
N ILE A 66 8.56 -1.44 21.14
CA ILE A 66 8.93 -2.48 22.11
C ILE A 66 9.27 -3.75 21.34
N LYS A 67 10.50 -4.21 21.52
CA LYS A 67 11.00 -5.46 20.94
C LYS A 67 11.75 -6.25 22.01
N ASN A 68 11.35 -7.51 22.26
CA ASN A 68 11.92 -8.34 23.32
C ASN A 68 11.94 -7.66 24.69
N ASP A 69 10.81 -7.04 25.08
CA ASP A 69 10.62 -6.27 26.33
C ASP A 69 11.55 -5.05 26.49
N GLU A 70 12.22 -4.61 25.43
CA GLU A 70 13.07 -3.43 25.42
C GLU A 70 12.51 -2.35 24.49
N ILE A 71 12.72 -1.08 24.84
CA ILE A 71 12.39 0.06 23.99
C ILE A 71 13.54 0.27 23.02
N VAL A 72 13.26 0.14 21.72
CA VAL A 72 14.24 0.34 20.66
C VAL A 72 13.70 1.31 19.60
N ALA A 73 14.60 1.92 18.84
CA ALA A 73 14.20 2.71 17.68
C ALA A 73 13.77 1.77 16.56
N GLY A 74 12.60 2.02 16.01
CA GLY A 74 12.07 1.25 14.89
C GLY A 74 11.43 2.13 13.82
N ASN A 75 11.35 1.62 12.62
CA ASN A 75 10.64 2.26 11.52
C ASN A 75 9.20 1.77 11.46
N VAL A 76 8.27 2.70 11.59
CA VAL A 76 6.82 2.40 11.59
C VAL A 76 6.15 3.19 10.48
N MET A 77 5.26 2.55 9.75
CA MET A 77 4.34 3.20 8.83
C MET A 77 2.91 2.76 9.10
N LYS A 78 1.96 3.61 8.77
CA LYS A 78 0.54 3.31 8.82
C LYS A 78 0.00 3.04 7.43
N VAL A 79 -0.86 2.04 7.32
CA VAL A 79 -1.62 1.75 6.11
C VAL A 79 -3.10 1.73 6.45
N THR A 80 -3.93 2.23 5.54
CA THR A 80 -5.38 2.27 5.69
C THR A 80 -6.02 1.66 4.45
N LEU A 81 -6.90 0.68 4.65
CA LEU A 81 -7.63 0.04 3.57
C LEU A 81 -9.06 0.56 3.52
N SER A 82 -9.45 1.16 2.40
CA SER A 82 -10.85 1.47 2.10
C SER A 82 -11.41 0.41 1.15
N CYS A 83 -12.58 -0.12 1.48
CA CYS A 83 -13.22 -1.20 0.73
C CYS A 83 -14.63 -0.83 0.30
N ASP A 84 -15.05 -1.30 -0.87
CA ASP A 84 -16.46 -1.34 -1.23
C ASP A 84 -17.14 -2.45 -0.41
N HIS A 85 -17.94 -2.07 0.56
CA HIS A 85 -18.54 -3.00 1.51
C HIS A 85 -19.57 -3.96 0.89
N ARG A 86 -19.96 -3.71 -0.36
CA ARG A 86 -20.79 -4.64 -1.13
C ARG A 86 -20.01 -5.89 -1.57
N ILE A 87 -18.68 -5.80 -1.64
CA ILE A 87 -17.76 -6.83 -2.13
C ILE A 87 -16.89 -7.36 -1.02
N VAL A 88 -16.37 -6.48 -0.15
CA VAL A 88 -15.43 -6.80 0.91
C VAL A 88 -15.99 -6.36 2.25
N ASP A 89 -16.24 -7.31 3.13
CA ASP A 89 -16.65 -7.03 4.50
C ASP A 89 -15.45 -6.74 5.43
N GLY A 90 -15.76 -6.31 6.66
CA GLY A 90 -14.73 -5.96 7.63
C GLY A 90 -13.82 -7.13 8.03
N ALA A 91 -14.34 -8.36 8.03
CA ALA A 91 -13.55 -9.55 8.37
C ALA A 91 -12.51 -9.86 7.28
N ILE A 92 -12.93 -9.83 6.02
CA ILE A 92 -12.05 -10.07 4.87
C ILE A 92 -11.00 -8.97 4.76
N GLY A 93 -11.38 -7.70 4.87
CA GLY A 93 -10.44 -6.57 4.85
C GLY A 93 -9.42 -6.63 5.99
N SER A 94 -9.85 -7.00 7.20
CA SER A 94 -8.95 -7.17 8.35
C SER A 94 -7.99 -8.34 8.18
N ALA A 95 -8.45 -9.47 7.63
CA ALA A 95 -7.60 -10.62 7.32
C ALA A 95 -6.53 -10.27 6.28
N PHE A 96 -6.90 -9.52 5.24
CA PHE A 96 -5.95 -9.01 4.25
C PHE A 96 -4.86 -8.14 4.90
N LEU A 97 -5.24 -7.17 5.74
CA LEU A 97 -4.28 -6.28 6.41
C LEU A 97 -3.37 -7.05 7.37
N LYS A 98 -3.89 -8.04 8.07
CA LYS A 98 -3.07 -8.91 8.94
C LYS A 98 -2.01 -9.65 8.14
N THR A 99 -2.40 -10.30 7.05
CA THR A 99 -1.47 -11.02 6.18
C THR A 99 -0.44 -10.06 5.56
N LEU A 100 -0.87 -8.89 5.07
CA LEU A 100 0.02 -7.87 4.53
C LEU A 100 1.07 -7.44 5.55
N LYS A 101 0.64 -7.17 6.79
CA LYS A 101 1.55 -6.83 7.89
C LYS A 101 2.58 -7.93 8.14
N GLU A 102 2.15 -9.17 8.26
CA GLU A 102 3.04 -10.31 8.49
C GLU A 102 4.08 -10.48 7.37
N LEU A 103 3.70 -10.26 6.12
CA LEU A 103 4.61 -10.35 4.96
C LEU A 103 5.60 -9.18 4.89
N ILE A 104 5.20 -7.98 5.32
CA ILE A 104 6.09 -6.82 5.36
C ILE A 104 7.07 -6.93 6.53
N GLU A 105 6.63 -7.38 7.70
CA GLU A 105 7.46 -7.53 8.90
C GLU A 105 8.42 -8.73 8.80
N ASP A 106 8.06 -9.75 8.03
CA ASP A 106 8.89 -10.93 7.76
C ASP A 106 8.88 -11.28 6.25
N PRO A 107 9.68 -10.57 5.43
CA PRO A 107 9.67 -10.72 3.98
C PRO A 107 10.06 -12.12 3.47
N ILE A 108 10.70 -12.94 4.30
CA ILE A 108 11.07 -14.31 3.92
C ILE A 108 9.80 -15.14 3.64
N LYS A 109 8.71 -14.86 4.33
CA LYS A 109 7.42 -15.51 4.12
C LYS A 109 6.84 -15.35 2.71
N ILE A 110 7.30 -14.34 1.96
CA ILE A 110 6.88 -14.16 0.57
C ILE A 110 7.50 -15.21 -0.36
N LEU A 111 8.61 -15.80 0.05
CA LEU A 111 9.38 -16.77 -0.76
C LEU A 111 9.01 -18.23 -0.50
N VAL A 112 8.13 -18.48 0.47
CA VAL A 112 7.82 -19.86 0.93
C VAL A 112 6.42 -20.29 0.49
#